data_814ed1839c7449102ba4b49ca06f0ad2
#
_entry.id   814ed1839c7449102ba4b49ca06f0ad2
#
_cell.length_a   1.000
_cell.length_b   1.000
_cell.length_c   1.000
_cell.angle_alpha   90.00
_cell.angle_beta   90.00
_cell.angle_gamma   90.00
#
_symmetry.space_group_name_H-M   'P 1'
#
loop_
_entity.id
_entity.type
_entity.pdbx_description
1 polymer ?
#
loop_
_entity_poly.entity_id
_entity_poly.type
_entity_poly.pdbx_seq_one_letter_code
_entity_poly.pdbx_strand_id
1 'polypeptide(L)'
;MGFDSVEEEWFSVWLRIAKKRGMVDGIIYHPSSFKLAPKQTIKEEVQLKTKTKIVDKFLLHPHKYTPDFVFYISNLISRYDHGLVPCKDNIVFVDVKGVYAGGRHNNSSITFPISQKWVYAKFGIYINKVVPEKFFRKTFVPKELTIGKSGKVLKKWKDYPVF
;
A
#
# COMPACT_ATOMS: atom_id res chain seq x y z
N MET A 1 -2.70 -17.63 -2.37
CA MET A 1 -2.25 -16.47 -1.57
C MET A 1 -3.49 -15.71 -1.16
N GLY A 2 -3.67 -15.45 0.14
CA GLY A 2 -4.74 -14.58 0.63
C GLY A 2 -4.27 -13.13 0.62
N PHE A 3 -5.18 -12.20 0.40
CA PHE A 3 -4.95 -10.76 0.58
C PHE A 3 -5.33 -10.37 2.01
N ASP A 4 -4.71 -9.33 2.55
CA ASP A 4 -4.96 -8.87 3.92
C ASP A 4 -6.30 -8.11 4.02
N SER A 5 -6.83 -7.63 2.90
CA SER A 5 -8.13 -6.96 2.82
C SER A 5 -8.86 -7.26 1.50
N VAL A 6 -10.18 -7.07 1.50
CA VAL A 6 -11.02 -7.19 0.29
C VAL A 6 -10.67 -6.10 -0.73
N GLU A 7 -10.28 -4.93 -0.27
CA GLU A 7 -9.85 -3.82 -1.11
C GLU A 7 -8.56 -4.14 -1.86
N GLU A 8 -7.62 -4.83 -1.23
CA GLU A 8 -6.40 -5.31 -1.89
C GLU A 8 -6.73 -6.38 -2.94
N GLU A 9 -7.66 -7.31 -2.63
CA GLU A 9 -8.16 -8.28 -3.60
C GLU A 9 -8.76 -7.58 -4.82
N TRP A 10 -9.63 -6.58 -4.64
CA TRP A 10 -10.20 -5.82 -5.76
C TRP A 10 -9.13 -5.11 -6.59
N PHE A 11 -8.16 -4.48 -5.93
CA PHE A 11 -7.08 -3.81 -6.64
C PHE A 11 -6.19 -4.80 -7.38
N SER A 12 -5.96 -6.00 -6.83
CA SER A 12 -5.21 -7.06 -7.51
C SER A 12 -5.89 -7.53 -8.79
N VAL A 13 -7.23 -7.65 -8.78
CA VAL A 13 -8.02 -7.97 -9.98
C VAL A 13 -7.88 -6.88 -11.03
N TRP A 14 -7.93 -5.60 -10.62
CA TRP A 14 -7.69 -4.47 -11.51
C TRP A 14 -6.28 -4.53 -12.13
N LEU A 15 -5.25 -4.75 -11.33
CA LEU A 15 -3.86 -4.89 -11.80
C LEU A 15 -3.71 -6.03 -12.83
N ARG A 16 -4.38 -7.16 -12.60
CA ARG A 16 -4.36 -8.29 -13.54
C ARG A 16 -4.97 -7.92 -14.89
N ILE A 17 -6.09 -7.20 -14.92
CA ILE A 17 -6.72 -6.73 -16.15
C ILE A 17 -5.87 -5.67 -16.84
N ALA A 18 -5.33 -4.72 -16.06
CA ALA A 18 -4.43 -3.68 -16.55
C ALA A 18 -3.15 -4.27 -17.19
N LYS A 19 -2.59 -5.34 -16.59
CA LYS A 19 -1.46 -6.08 -17.17
C LYS A 19 -1.81 -6.73 -18.50
N LYS A 20 -2.96 -7.41 -18.60
CA LYS A 20 -3.42 -8.00 -19.87
C LYS A 20 -3.58 -6.97 -20.99
N ARG A 21 -3.76 -5.69 -20.64
CA ARG A 21 -3.89 -4.55 -21.57
C ARG A 21 -2.58 -3.81 -21.83
N GLY A 22 -1.47 -4.28 -21.26
CA GLY A 22 -0.17 -3.63 -21.38
C GLY A 22 -0.08 -2.27 -20.66
N MET A 23 -1.00 -1.97 -19.73
CA MET A 23 -1.01 -0.72 -18.96
C MET A 23 -0.06 -0.76 -17.78
N VAL A 24 0.15 -1.93 -17.20
CA VAL A 24 1.07 -2.18 -16.08
C VAL A 24 1.83 -3.49 -16.28
N ASP A 25 2.99 -3.62 -15.64
CA ASP A 25 3.78 -4.86 -15.59
C ASP A 25 4.59 -4.96 -14.29
N GLY A 26 5.30 -6.09 -14.09
CA GLY A 26 6.18 -6.29 -12.95
C GLY A 26 5.47 -6.21 -11.60
N ILE A 27 4.23 -6.69 -11.51
CA ILE A 27 3.40 -6.58 -10.29
C ILE A 27 3.97 -7.49 -9.21
N ILE A 28 4.30 -6.90 -8.06
CA ILE A 28 4.72 -7.60 -6.84
C ILE A 28 3.78 -7.18 -5.71
N TYR A 29 3.19 -8.16 -5.05
CA TYR A 29 2.41 -7.99 -3.82
C TYR A 29 3.33 -8.12 -2.61
N HIS A 30 3.18 -7.25 -1.61
CA HIS A 30 4.05 -7.14 -0.44
C HIS A 30 5.54 -7.12 -0.81
N PRO A 31 6.03 -6.08 -1.52
CA PRO A 31 7.46 -5.97 -1.83
C PRO A 31 8.31 -5.80 -0.55
N SER A 32 9.62 -5.75 -0.71
CA SER A 32 10.53 -5.55 0.42
C SER A 32 10.20 -4.28 1.21
N SER A 33 10.23 -4.39 2.54
CA SER A 33 9.93 -3.27 3.45
C SER A 33 11.01 -2.19 3.42
N PHE A 34 10.58 -0.94 3.49
CA PHE A 34 11.45 0.20 3.76
C PHE A 34 11.85 0.24 5.24
N LYS A 35 13.14 0.22 5.53
CA LYS A 35 13.67 0.37 6.89
C LYS A 35 13.72 1.87 7.25
N LEU A 36 12.76 2.35 8.02
CA LEU A 36 12.61 3.76 8.38
C LEU A 36 13.49 4.14 9.56
N ALA A 37 13.48 3.36 10.64
CA ALA A 37 14.38 3.53 11.78
C ALA A 37 14.96 2.18 12.22
N PRO A 38 16.23 2.12 12.63
CA PRO A 38 16.82 0.93 13.23
C PRO A 38 16.30 0.74 14.68
N LYS A 39 16.51 -0.46 15.20
CA LYS A 39 16.36 -0.72 16.64
C LYS A 39 17.28 0.25 17.41
N GLN A 40 16.77 0.84 18.49
CA GLN A 40 17.55 1.70 19.37
C GLN A 40 17.83 1.01 20.70
N THR A 41 19.06 1.17 21.18
CA THR A 41 19.49 0.69 22.49
C THR A 41 20.27 1.80 23.18
N ILE A 42 20.30 1.79 24.51
CA ILE A 42 21.14 2.66 25.35
C ILE A 42 22.08 1.80 26.16
N LYS A 43 23.25 2.34 26.47
CA LYS A 43 24.19 1.72 27.41
C LYS A 43 23.72 1.94 28.84
N GLU A 44 23.56 0.87 29.59
CA GLU A 44 23.21 0.91 31.02
C GLU A 44 24.24 0.20 31.84
N GLU A 45 24.71 0.85 32.92
CA GLU A 45 25.60 0.21 33.89
C GLU A 45 24.78 -0.62 34.86
N VAL A 46 25.03 -1.92 34.88
CA VAL A 46 24.43 -2.85 35.84
C VAL A 46 25.43 -3.25 36.87
N GLN A 47 25.19 -2.89 38.14
CA GLN A 47 26.00 -3.30 39.26
C GLN A 47 25.72 -4.75 39.61
N LEU A 48 26.72 -5.61 39.45
CA LEU A 48 26.67 -6.99 39.93
C LEU A 48 27.41 -7.05 41.29
N LYS A 49 27.21 -8.15 42.04
CA LYS A 49 27.80 -8.31 43.40
C LYS A 49 29.33 -8.05 43.44
N THR A 50 30.04 -8.37 42.37
CA THR A 50 31.51 -8.33 42.34
C THR A 50 32.08 -7.41 41.27
N LYS A 51 31.25 -6.88 40.34
CA LYS A 51 31.69 -6.04 39.22
C LYS A 51 30.57 -5.22 38.63
N THR A 52 30.89 -4.10 37.98
CA THR A 52 29.97 -3.35 37.12
C THR A 52 30.09 -3.87 35.69
N LYS A 53 28.95 -4.05 35.03
CA LYS A 53 28.86 -4.45 33.63
C LYS A 53 28.03 -3.44 32.83
N ILE A 54 28.56 -3.03 31.67
CA ILE A 54 27.77 -2.24 30.70
C ILE A 54 27.00 -3.18 29.81
N VAL A 55 25.69 -2.99 29.73
CA VAL A 55 24.77 -3.77 28.90
C VAL A 55 24.00 -2.86 27.96
N ASP A 56 23.65 -3.38 26.78
CA ASP A 56 22.76 -2.68 25.86
C ASP A 56 21.30 -2.91 26.28
N LYS A 57 20.67 -1.88 26.80
CA LYS A 57 19.26 -1.90 27.17
C LYS A 57 18.42 -1.48 25.96
N PHE A 58 17.41 -2.29 25.65
CA PHE A 58 16.45 -1.99 24.59
C PHE A 58 15.68 -0.71 24.89
N LEU A 59 15.56 0.17 23.88
CA LEU A 59 14.82 1.42 23.97
C LEU A 59 13.63 1.45 23.02
N LEU A 60 13.86 1.24 21.70
CA LEU A 60 12.83 1.34 20.69
C LEU A 60 12.94 0.20 19.66
N HIS A 61 11.77 -0.29 19.21
CA HIS A 61 11.70 -1.24 18.10
C HIS A 61 12.10 -0.59 16.77
N PRO A 62 12.64 -1.36 15.82
CA PRO A 62 12.87 -0.85 14.48
C PRO A 62 11.52 -0.51 13.85
N HIS A 63 11.47 0.59 13.10
CA HIS A 63 10.31 0.97 12.32
C HIS A 63 10.52 0.60 10.85
N LYS A 64 9.56 -0.17 10.30
CA LYS A 64 9.54 -0.59 8.90
C LYS A 64 8.19 -0.23 8.30
N TYR A 65 8.18 -0.01 6.99
CA TYR A 65 6.95 0.19 6.23
C TYR A 65 6.98 -0.69 4.99
N THR A 66 5.90 -1.42 4.74
CA THR A 66 5.73 -2.29 3.55
C THR A 66 4.54 -1.77 2.76
N PRO A 67 4.71 -1.33 1.51
CA PRO A 67 3.58 -1.03 0.63
C PRO A 67 2.88 -2.33 0.21
N ASP A 68 1.60 -2.24 -0.15
CA ASP A 68 0.83 -3.42 -0.54
C ASP A 68 1.25 -3.91 -1.94
N PHE A 69 1.47 -2.98 -2.88
CA PHE A 69 1.88 -3.32 -4.24
C PHE A 69 3.00 -2.42 -4.76
N VAL A 70 3.81 -3.00 -5.66
CA VAL A 70 4.70 -2.27 -6.57
C VAL A 70 4.54 -2.80 -7.97
N PHE A 71 4.58 -1.92 -8.98
CA PHE A 71 4.48 -2.28 -10.39
C PHE A 71 5.02 -1.17 -11.29
N TYR A 72 5.26 -1.49 -12.55
CA TYR A 72 5.61 -0.52 -13.59
C TYR A 72 4.35 -0.04 -14.30
N ILE A 73 4.28 1.26 -14.62
CA ILE A 73 3.21 1.80 -15.47
C ILE A 73 3.73 2.10 -16.87
N SER A 74 2.88 1.85 -17.88
CA SER A 74 3.14 2.23 -19.26
C SER A 74 2.39 3.51 -19.63
N ASN A 75 2.75 4.14 -20.75
CA ASN A 75 2.07 5.32 -21.28
C ASN A 75 0.58 5.06 -21.62
N LEU A 76 0.17 3.79 -21.79
CA LEU A 76 -1.23 3.46 -22.06
C LEU A 76 -2.16 3.79 -20.90
N ILE A 77 -1.65 3.81 -19.66
CA ILE A 77 -2.46 4.18 -18.49
C ILE A 77 -2.80 5.68 -18.48
N SER A 78 -2.04 6.52 -19.20
CA SER A 78 -2.28 7.97 -19.29
C SER A 78 -3.63 8.35 -19.91
N ARG A 79 -4.31 7.39 -20.57
CA ARG A 79 -5.68 7.56 -21.07
C ARG A 79 -6.72 7.74 -19.95
N TYR A 80 -6.34 7.48 -18.70
CA TYR A 80 -7.19 7.60 -17.53
C TYR A 80 -6.64 8.65 -16.58
N ASP A 81 -7.51 9.39 -15.92
CA ASP A 81 -7.13 10.25 -14.78
C ASP A 81 -6.92 9.41 -13.52
N HIS A 82 -5.93 8.52 -13.57
CA HIS A 82 -5.68 7.55 -12.51
C HIS A 82 -5.09 8.17 -11.22
N GLY A 83 -4.45 9.34 -11.33
CA GLY A 83 -3.86 10.07 -10.20
C GLY A 83 -2.67 9.37 -9.52
N LEU A 84 -2.08 8.33 -10.16
CA LEU A 84 -0.88 7.68 -9.65
C LEU A 84 0.37 8.50 -10.00
N VAL A 85 1.23 8.70 -9.02
CA VAL A 85 2.51 9.38 -9.16
C VAL A 85 3.61 8.32 -9.24
N PRO A 86 4.28 8.13 -10.37
CA PRO A 86 5.39 7.20 -10.50
C PRO A 86 6.66 7.79 -9.86
N CYS A 87 7.51 6.92 -9.38
CA CYS A 87 8.91 7.19 -9.08
C CYS A 87 9.76 7.08 -10.35
N LYS A 88 11.08 7.13 -10.20
CA LYS A 88 12.02 6.86 -11.29
C LYS A 88 11.66 5.55 -12.02
N ASP A 89 11.93 5.50 -13.34
CA ASP A 89 11.71 4.33 -14.19
C ASP A 89 10.24 3.84 -14.24
N ASN A 90 9.27 4.75 -14.08
CA ASN A 90 7.84 4.47 -14.11
C ASN A 90 7.37 3.44 -13.04
N ILE A 91 8.11 3.31 -11.95
CA ILE A 91 7.76 2.44 -10.83
C ILE A 91 6.72 3.15 -9.95
N VAL A 92 5.65 2.43 -9.61
CA VAL A 92 4.59 2.92 -8.71
C VAL A 92 4.52 2.03 -7.48
N PHE A 93 4.58 2.66 -6.32
CA PHE A 93 4.32 2.03 -5.03
C PHE A 93 2.92 2.42 -4.56
N VAL A 94 2.15 1.44 -4.10
CA VAL A 94 0.75 1.62 -3.69
C VAL A 94 0.50 1.03 -2.31
N ASP A 95 -0.28 1.77 -1.55
CA ASP A 95 -0.89 1.35 -0.30
C ASP A 95 -2.42 1.43 -0.49
N VAL A 96 -3.10 0.31 -0.39
CA VAL A 96 -4.54 0.19 -0.61
C VAL A 96 -5.29 0.46 0.68
N LYS A 97 -6.32 1.29 0.62
CA LYS A 97 -7.16 1.61 1.79
C LYS A 97 -8.63 1.50 1.43
N GLY A 98 -9.42 0.99 2.37
CA GLY A 98 -10.88 0.96 2.24
C GLY A 98 -11.52 2.34 2.43
N VAL A 99 -12.80 2.43 2.02
CA VAL A 99 -13.67 3.56 2.38
C VAL A 99 -14.24 3.28 3.77
N TYR A 100 -13.90 4.10 4.74
CA TYR A 100 -14.46 3.96 6.08
C TYR A 100 -15.89 4.48 6.14
N ALA A 101 -16.85 3.58 6.30
CA ALA A 101 -18.19 3.95 6.72
C ALA A 101 -18.16 4.21 8.24
N GLY A 102 -18.45 5.46 8.65
CA GLY A 102 -18.77 5.75 10.05
C GLY A 102 -17.74 6.52 10.89
N GLY A 103 -16.83 7.28 10.27
CA GLY A 103 -16.08 8.34 10.99
C GLY A 103 -15.12 7.89 12.11
N ARG A 104 -14.91 6.60 12.31
CA ARG A 104 -13.89 6.11 13.24
C ARG A 104 -12.52 6.20 12.56
N HIS A 105 -11.65 7.05 13.10
CA HIS A 105 -10.23 7.04 12.75
C HIS A 105 -9.64 5.72 13.22
N ASN A 106 -9.34 4.82 12.27
CA ASN A 106 -8.50 3.69 12.64
C ASN A 106 -7.03 4.13 12.61
N ASN A 107 -6.18 3.40 13.31
CA ASN A 107 -4.76 3.72 13.44
C ASN A 107 -4.06 3.85 12.07
N SER A 108 -4.49 3.10 11.04
CA SER A 108 -3.89 3.17 9.71
C SER A 108 -4.17 4.49 8.98
N SER A 109 -5.26 5.21 9.29
CA SER A 109 -5.53 6.54 8.71
C SER A 109 -4.58 7.62 9.25
N ILE A 110 -4.04 7.42 10.45
CA ILE A 110 -3.10 8.32 11.11
C ILE A 110 -1.65 7.92 10.78
N THR A 111 -1.34 6.63 10.84
CA THR A 111 0.04 6.14 10.66
C THR A 111 0.50 6.18 9.21
N PHE A 112 -0.40 5.96 8.24
CA PHE A 112 -0.05 5.96 6.82
C PHE A 112 0.57 7.29 6.36
N PRO A 113 -0.03 8.49 6.61
CA PRO A 113 0.57 9.75 6.19
C PRO A 113 1.95 10.02 6.80
N ILE A 114 2.18 9.54 8.03
CA ILE A 114 3.49 9.65 8.69
C ILE A 114 4.51 8.77 7.98
N SER A 115 4.18 7.51 7.76
CA SER A 115 5.05 6.55 7.07
C SER A 115 5.32 6.99 5.62
N GLN A 116 4.31 7.49 4.90
CA GLN A 116 4.45 8.02 3.54
C GLN A 116 5.47 9.17 3.47
N LYS A 117 5.34 10.15 4.38
CA LYS A 117 6.28 11.28 4.46
C LYS A 117 7.69 10.80 4.81
N TRP A 118 7.80 9.83 5.71
CA TRP A 118 9.09 9.30 6.13
C TRP A 118 9.79 8.51 5.02
N VAL A 119 9.03 7.67 4.28
CA VAL A 119 9.56 6.99 3.07
C VAL A 119 10.03 8.02 2.05
N TYR A 120 9.22 9.04 1.78
CA TYR A 120 9.58 10.08 0.82
C TYR A 120 10.84 10.85 1.24
N ALA A 121 10.92 11.30 2.50
CA ALA A 121 12.05 12.04 3.02
C ALA A 121 13.36 11.23 2.98
N LYS A 122 13.28 9.91 3.21
CA LYS A 122 14.46 9.05 3.31
C LYS A 122 14.90 8.45 1.98
N PHE A 123 13.97 8.15 1.09
CA PHE A 123 14.22 7.39 -0.14
C PHE A 123 13.81 8.13 -1.43
N GLY A 124 13.15 9.28 -1.33
CA GLY A 124 12.59 9.99 -2.50
C GLY A 124 11.44 9.25 -3.18
N ILE A 125 10.85 8.24 -2.52
CA ILE A 125 9.81 7.36 -3.07
C ILE A 125 8.44 7.80 -2.56
N TYR A 126 7.54 8.13 -3.49
CA TYR A 126 6.17 8.46 -3.16
C TYR A 126 5.29 7.21 -3.10
N ILE A 127 4.63 6.98 -1.96
CA ILE A 127 3.67 5.89 -1.82
C ILE A 127 2.27 6.41 -2.16
N ASN A 128 1.67 5.87 -3.21
CA ASN A 128 0.34 6.25 -3.65
C ASN A 128 -0.72 5.59 -2.75
N LYS A 129 -1.60 6.41 -2.15
CA LYS A 129 -2.78 5.89 -1.46
C LYS A 129 -3.87 5.59 -2.49
N VAL A 130 -4.25 4.33 -2.62
CA VAL A 130 -5.35 3.91 -3.49
C VAL A 130 -6.55 3.48 -2.67
N VAL A 131 -7.71 4.10 -2.96
CA VAL A 131 -9.01 3.66 -2.47
C VAL A 131 -9.76 3.10 -3.68
N PRO A 132 -9.95 1.77 -3.81
CA PRO A 132 -10.45 1.14 -5.03
C PRO A 132 -11.75 1.76 -5.57
N GLU A 133 -12.72 2.08 -4.71
CA GLU A 133 -13.96 2.72 -5.16
C GLU A 133 -13.73 4.08 -5.84
N LYS A 134 -12.79 4.87 -5.34
CA LYS A 134 -12.46 6.19 -5.94
C LYS A 134 -11.60 6.00 -7.20
N PHE A 135 -10.67 5.07 -7.14
CA PHE A 135 -9.74 4.78 -8.23
C PHE A 135 -10.45 4.19 -9.46
N PHE A 136 -11.39 3.26 -9.24
CA PHE A 136 -12.15 2.65 -10.33
C PHE A 136 -13.09 3.63 -11.04
N ARG A 137 -13.57 4.68 -10.37
CA ARG A 137 -14.34 5.76 -11.04
C ARG A 137 -13.52 6.51 -12.06
N LYS A 138 -12.22 6.67 -11.79
CA LYS A 138 -11.29 7.40 -12.66
C LYS A 138 -10.65 6.52 -13.73
N THR A 139 -10.73 5.21 -13.55
CA THR A 139 -10.16 4.23 -14.48
C THR A 139 -11.26 3.31 -15.01
N PHE A 140 -11.40 2.14 -14.46
CA PHE A 140 -12.49 1.18 -14.75
C PHE A 140 -12.65 0.20 -13.59
N VAL A 141 -13.82 -0.41 -13.49
CA VAL A 141 -14.04 -1.57 -12.62
C VAL A 141 -13.91 -2.85 -13.44
N PRO A 142 -13.11 -3.84 -12.99
CA PRO A 142 -13.09 -5.17 -13.62
C PRO A 142 -14.46 -5.82 -13.65
N LYS A 143 -14.87 -6.33 -14.81
CA LYS A 143 -16.18 -7.01 -14.99
C LYS A 143 -16.41 -8.10 -13.95
N GLU A 144 -15.37 -8.83 -13.58
CA GLU A 144 -15.40 -9.89 -12.57
C GLU A 144 -15.89 -9.39 -11.21
N LEU A 145 -15.60 -8.12 -10.84
CA LEU A 145 -16.03 -7.51 -9.58
C LEU A 145 -17.46 -6.96 -9.64
N THR A 146 -18.03 -6.82 -10.84
CA THR A 146 -19.37 -6.25 -10.99
C THR A 146 -20.49 -7.27 -10.77
N ILE A 147 -20.17 -8.56 -10.78
CA ILE A 147 -21.13 -9.66 -10.68
C ILE A 147 -21.00 -10.30 -9.29
N GLY A 148 -22.09 -10.31 -8.54
CA GLY A 148 -22.16 -11.01 -7.26
C GLY A 148 -22.28 -12.53 -7.41
N LYS A 149 -22.14 -13.26 -6.31
CA LYS A 149 -22.27 -14.73 -6.26
C LYS A 149 -23.61 -15.25 -6.86
N SER A 150 -24.64 -14.42 -6.88
CA SER A 150 -25.95 -14.75 -7.47
C SER A 150 -26.04 -14.45 -8.98
N GLY A 151 -24.94 -14.08 -9.65
CA GLY A 151 -24.95 -13.69 -11.06
C GLY A 151 -25.55 -12.31 -11.34
N LYS A 152 -26.04 -11.59 -10.33
CA LYS A 152 -26.61 -10.25 -10.47
C LYS A 152 -25.54 -9.18 -10.37
N VAL A 153 -25.71 -8.09 -11.15
CA VAL A 153 -24.83 -6.91 -11.07
C VAL A 153 -24.94 -6.26 -9.69
N LEU A 154 -23.81 -6.05 -9.04
CA LEU A 154 -23.75 -5.40 -7.74
C LEU A 154 -24.08 -3.92 -7.87
N LYS A 155 -25.05 -3.41 -7.09
CA LYS A 155 -25.45 -2.00 -7.06
C LYS A 155 -24.27 -1.05 -6.82
N LYS A 156 -23.26 -1.49 -6.07
CA LYS A 156 -22.04 -0.74 -5.76
C LYS A 156 -21.32 -0.22 -7.00
N TRP A 157 -21.35 -0.98 -8.12
CA TRP A 157 -20.58 -0.67 -9.32
C TRP A 157 -21.42 -0.18 -10.50
N LYS A 158 -22.73 0.11 -10.28
CA LYS A 158 -23.69 0.41 -11.34
C LYS A 158 -23.28 1.59 -12.23
N ASP A 159 -22.65 2.61 -11.65
CA ASP A 159 -22.33 3.87 -12.33
C ASP A 159 -20.82 3.99 -12.64
N TYR A 160 -20.10 2.88 -12.68
CA TYR A 160 -18.67 2.86 -12.94
C TYR A 160 -18.39 2.43 -14.39
N PRO A 161 -17.30 2.94 -15.01
CA PRO A 161 -16.83 2.40 -16.28
C PRO A 161 -16.42 0.94 -16.08
N VAL A 162 -17.06 0.02 -16.81
CA VAL A 162 -16.81 -1.42 -16.69
C VAL A 162 -15.93 -1.89 -17.84
N PHE A 163 -14.97 -2.77 -17.50
CA PHE A 163 -14.14 -3.49 -18.47
C PHE A 163 -14.03 -4.97 -18.13
#